data_6373ffa21de65503cdc7f09bb74220e9
#
_entry.id   6373ffa21de65503cdc7f09bb74220e9
#
_cell.length_a   1.000
_cell.length_b   1.000
_cell.length_c   1.000
_cell.angle_alpha   90.00
_cell.angle_beta   90.00
_cell.angle_gamma   90.00
#
_symmetry.space_group_name_H-M   'P 1'
#
loop_
_entity.id
_entity.type
_entity.pdbx_description
1 polymer ?
#
loop_
_entity_poly.entity_id
_entity_poly.type
_entity_poly.pdbx_seq_one_letter_code
_entity_poly.pdbx_strand_id
1 'polypeptide(L)'
;MTDAVGTKQALLLSRLGDDESARLVMTVLTTARRIDAACAELLARHDLSEGRMAALLAVSAEEGITPRLLATRLAVTSATVTGLLDRLDRDGLIERHPHPTDARTHTLVTTLAGERLIAELVPVYAEWLRQLGAGISAADRDHAALVLAAMQRNLGDE
;
A
#
# COMPACT_ATOMS: atom_id res chain seq x y z
N MET A 1 28.49 0.69 11.30
CA MET A 1 27.44 0.23 10.39
C MET A 1 26.25 -0.12 11.25
N THR A 2 25.25 0.77 11.32
CA THR A 2 24.06 0.59 12.17
C THR A 2 23.36 -0.67 11.69
N ASP A 3 23.00 -1.55 12.64
CA ASP A 3 22.40 -2.85 12.36
C ASP A 3 21.05 -2.63 11.63
N ALA A 4 21.05 -2.74 10.30
CA ALA A 4 19.86 -2.55 9.46
C ALA A 4 18.88 -3.72 9.62
N VAL A 5 19.30 -4.78 10.31
CA VAL A 5 18.51 -5.99 10.58
C VAL A 5 17.83 -5.84 11.94
N GLY A 6 16.50 -5.97 11.98
CA GLY A 6 15.74 -5.91 13.23
C GLY A 6 16.06 -7.10 14.15
N THR A 7 15.80 -6.95 15.46
CA THR A 7 16.15 -7.93 16.50
C THR A 7 15.64 -9.34 16.20
N LYS A 8 14.40 -9.50 15.72
CA LYS A 8 13.83 -10.81 15.35
C LYS A 8 14.60 -11.47 14.19
N GLN A 9 14.95 -10.70 13.20
CA GLN A 9 15.70 -11.14 12.03
C GLN A 9 17.15 -11.49 12.41
N ALA A 10 17.77 -10.73 13.29
CA ALA A 10 19.11 -11.03 13.82
C ALA A 10 19.13 -12.37 14.57
N LEU A 11 18.10 -12.67 15.37
CA LEU A 11 17.96 -13.97 16.04
C LEU A 11 17.82 -15.14 15.05
N LEU A 12 17.08 -14.95 13.95
CA LEU A 12 16.98 -15.97 12.90
C LEU A 12 18.32 -16.19 12.19
N LEU A 13 19.00 -15.12 11.79
CA LEU A 13 20.31 -15.20 11.14
C LEU A 13 21.34 -15.93 12.01
N SER A 14 21.32 -15.71 13.34
CA SER A 14 22.23 -16.43 14.26
C SER A 14 22.01 -17.96 14.30
N ARG A 15 20.86 -18.44 13.85
CA ARG A 15 20.51 -19.87 13.78
C ARG A 15 20.68 -20.48 12.40
N LEU A 16 20.48 -19.68 11.35
CA LEU A 16 20.53 -20.14 9.94
C LEU A 16 21.95 -20.10 9.35
N GLY A 17 22.90 -19.49 10.06
CA GLY A 17 24.21 -19.10 9.50
C GLY A 17 24.15 -17.69 8.92
N ASP A 18 25.24 -16.95 9.09
CA ASP A 18 25.32 -15.54 8.64
C ASP A 18 25.72 -15.49 7.16
N ASP A 19 24.76 -15.81 6.29
CA ASP A 19 24.90 -15.69 4.83
C ASP A 19 24.50 -14.29 4.37
N GLU A 20 25.27 -13.71 3.44
CA GLU A 20 25.03 -12.36 2.90
C GLU A 20 23.67 -12.22 2.22
N SER A 21 23.22 -13.26 1.50
CA SER A 21 21.90 -13.28 0.86
C SER A 21 20.78 -13.28 1.90
N ALA A 22 20.90 -14.09 2.95
CA ALA A 22 19.94 -14.11 4.06
C ALA A 22 19.90 -12.76 4.79
N ARG A 23 21.06 -12.13 5.02
CA ARG A 23 21.15 -10.79 5.62
C ARG A 23 20.45 -9.73 4.75
N LEU A 24 20.64 -9.76 3.43
CA LEU A 24 19.96 -8.86 2.50
C LEU A 24 18.44 -9.03 2.59
N VAL A 25 17.92 -10.25 2.51
CA VAL A 25 16.48 -10.53 2.61
C VAL A 25 15.90 -10.04 3.94
N MET A 26 16.60 -10.30 5.06
CA MET A 26 16.15 -9.83 6.38
C MET A 26 16.17 -8.32 6.52
N THR A 27 17.12 -7.63 5.86
CA THR A 27 17.18 -6.18 5.79
C THR A 27 15.99 -5.62 5.01
N VAL A 28 15.68 -6.19 3.84
CA VAL A 28 14.50 -5.81 3.04
C VAL A 28 13.21 -5.96 3.85
N LEU A 29 13.00 -7.11 4.52
CA LEU A 29 11.82 -7.35 5.36
C LEU A 29 11.71 -6.36 6.52
N THR A 30 12.82 -6.02 7.15
CA THR A 30 12.84 -5.03 8.24
C THR A 30 12.51 -3.64 7.72
N THR A 31 13.10 -3.26 6.59
CA THR A 31 12.87 -1.95 5.96
C THR A 31 11.42 -1.80 5.51
N ALA A 32 10.86 -2.81 4.84
CA ALA A 32 9.47 -2.81 4.41
C ALA A 32 8.52 -2.57 5.61
N ARG A 33 8.67 -3.32 6.71
CA ARG A 33 7.86 -3.13 7.91
C ARG A 33 7.97 -1.74 8.53
N ARG A 34 9.16 -1.12 8.48
CA ARG A 34 9.35 0.25 8.98
C ARG A 34 8.68 1.27 8.09
N ILE A 35 8.72 1.07 6.77
CA ILE A 35 8.00 1.90 5.80
C ILE A 35 6.48 1.78 6.03
N ASP A 36 5.96 0.55 6.15
CA ASP A 36 4.54 0.30 6.42
C ASP A 36 4.07 0.98 7.71
N ALA A 37 4.84 0.86 8.80
CA ALA A 37 4.53 1.51 10.07
C ALA A 37 4.51 3.04 9.95
N ALA A 38 5.49 3.64 9.28
CA ALA A 38 5.55 5.08 9.07
C ALA A 38 4.41 5.58 8.15
N CYS A 39 4.04 4.80 7.13
CA CYS A 39 2.88 5.05 6.28
C CYS A 39 1.59 5.05 7.11
N ALA A 40 1.40 4.02 7.95
CA ALA A 40 0.24 3.92 8.82
C ALA A 40 0.12 5.10 9.79
N GLU A 41 1.23 5.56 10.39
CA GLU A 41 1.24 6.74 11.26
C GLU A 41 0.88 8.03 10.51
N LEU A 42 1.35 8.19 9.26
CA LEU A 42 1.02 9.33 8.42
C LEU A 42 -0.48 9.35 8.11
N LEU A 43 -1.05 8.22 7.66
CA LEU A 43 -2.45 8.12 7.29
C LEU A 43 -3.40 8.18 8.49
N ALA A 44 -2.98 7.69 9.67
CA ALA A 44 -3.78 7.75 10.90
C ALA A 44 -4.11 9.17 11.34
N ARG A 45 -3.30 10.18 10.99
CA ARG A 45 -3.58 11.60 11.25
C ARG A 45 -4.80 12.12 10.50
N HIS A 46 -5.23 11.40 9.48
CA HIS A 46 -6.40 11.69 8.64
C HIS A 46 -7.48 10.61 8.78
N ASP A 47 -7.44 9.84 9.88
CA ASP A 47 -8.37 8.74 10.16
C ASP A 47 -8.45 7.68 9.04
N LEU A 48 -7.37 7.53 8.24
CA LEU A 48 -7.27 6.55 7.16
C LEU A 48 -6.31 5.40 7.53
N SER A 49 -6.57 4.25 6.91
CA SER A 49 -5.60 3.16 6.76
C SER A 49 -5.12 3.09 5.31
N GLU A 50 -3.99 2.44 5.07
CA GLU A 50 -3.45 2.22 3.72
C GLU A 50 -4.49 1.57 2.79
N GLY A 51 -5.18 0.53 3.24
CA GLY A 51 -6.23 -0.12 2.46
C GLY A 51 -7.40 0.81 2.12
N ARG A 52 -7.81 1.71 3.04
CA ARG A 52 -8.85 2.70 2.76
C ARG A 52 -8.37 3.79 1.79
N MET A 53 -7.13 4.23 1.93
CA MET A 53 -6.53 5.18 0.99
C MET A 53 -6.44 4.57 -0.41
N ALA A 54 -5.96 3.33 -0.54
CA ALA A 54 -5.89 2.62 -1.82
C ALA A 54 -7.29 2.43 -2.45
N ALA A 55 -8.30 2.06 -1.65
CA ALA A 55 -9.67 1.93 -2.13
C ALA A 55 -10.26 3.27 -2.59
N LEU A 56 -10.05 4.35 -1.84
CA LEU A 56 -10.51 5.70 -2.19
C LEU A 56 -9.87 6.19 -3.49
N LEU A 57 -8.56 6.02 -3.65
CA LEU A 57 -7.83 6.37 -4.88
C LEU A 57 -8.31 5.56 -6.08
N ALA A 58 -8.59 4.25 -5.91
CA ALA A 58 -9.08 3.42 -7.00
C ALA A 58 -10.50 3.79 -7.44
N VAL A 59 -11.37 4.18 -6.50
CA VAL A 59 -12.72 4.69 -6.80
C VAL A 59 -12.65 6.04 -7.53
N SER A 60 -11.77 6.95 -7.10
CA SER A 60 -11.56 8.24 -7.76
C SER A 60 -10.97 8.09 -9.17
N ALA A 61 -10.07 7.13 -9.37
CA ALA A 61 -9.44 6.89 -10.67
C ALA A 61 -10.39 6.26 -11.70
N GLU A 62 -11.46 5.57 -11.25
CA GLU A 62 -12.42 4.88 -12.12
C GLU A 62 -13.84 5.06 -11.58
N GLU A 63 -14.47 6.15 -12.00
CA GLU A 63 -15.86 6.44 -11.65
C GLU A 63 -16.79 5.30 -12.10
N GLY A 64 -17.62 4.83 -11.19
CA GLY A 64 -18.53 3.71 -11.45
C GLY A 64 -17.90 2.32 -11.31
N ILE A 65 -16.69 2.21 -10.77
CA ILE A 65 -16.07 0.91 -10.44
C ILE A 65 -16.99 0.09 -9.53
N THR A 66 -17.06 -1.23 -9.77
CA THR A 66 -17.82 -2.13 -8.90
C THR A 66 -16.95 -2.69 -7.76
N PRO A 67 -17.53 -3.10 -6.61
CA PRO A 67 -16.78 -3.73 -5.52
C PRO A 67 -15.96 -4.95 -5.95
N ARG A 68 -16.48 -5.74 -6.90
CA ARG A 68 -15.79 -6.91 -7.44
C ARG A 68 -14.53 -6.51 -8.23
N LEU A 69 -14.64 -5.51 -9.10
CA LEU A 69 -13.50 -5.02 -9.86
C LEU A 69 -12.47 -4.37 -8.94
N LEU A 70 -12.93 -3.62 -7.92
CA LEU A 70 -12.06 -3.05 -6.90
C LEU A 70 -11.26 -4.13 -6.14
N ALA A 71 -11.90 -5.25 -5.76
CA ALA A 71 -11.22 -6.38 -5.12
C ALA A 71 -10.10 -6.96 -6.01
N THR A 72 -10.37 -7.12 -7.30
CA THR A 72 -9.38 -7.57 -8.28
C THR A 72 -8.21 -6.59 -8.40
N ARG A 73 -8.49 -5.28 -8.50
CA ARG A 73 -7.44 -4.25 -8.64
C ARG A 73 -6.55 -4.13 -7.42
N LEU A 74 -7.13 -4.27 -6.22
CA LEU A 74 -6.38 -4.18 -4.97
C LEU A 74 -5.76 -5.53 -4.56
N ALA A 75 -5.98 -6.61 -5.33
CA ALA A 75 -5.53 -7.96 -5.01
C ALA A 75 -5.94 -8.42 -3.60
N VAL A 76 -7.18 -8.11 -3.19
CA VAL A 76 -7.72 -8.47 -1.89
C VAL A 76 -9.04 -9.22 -2.01
N THR A 77 -9.50 -9.83 -0.91
CA THR A 77 -10.78 -10.54 -0.91
C THR A 77 -11.98 -9.60 -0.98
N SER A 78 -13.11 -10.09 -1.50
CA SER A 78 -14.38 -9.34 -1.50
C SER A 78 -14.82 -8.93 -0.10
N ALA A 79 -14.56 -9.75 0.92
CA ALA A 79 -14.86 -9.43 2.31
C ALA A 79 -14.04 -8.24 2.81
N THR A 80 -12.75 -8.19 2.48
CA THR A 80 -11.87 -7.06 2.78
C THR A 80 -12.39 -5.77 2.13
N VAL A 81 -12.72 -5.82 0.84
CA VAL A 81 -13.27 -4.66 0.11
C VAL A 81 -14.58 -4.17 0.75
N THR A 82 -15.48 -5.08 1.11
CA THR A 82 -16.74 -4.69 1.78
C THR A 82 -16.44 -3.87 3.04
N GLY A 83 -15.55 -4.35 3.90
CA GLY A 83 -15.17 -3.62 5.12
C GLY A 83 -14.52 -2.25 4.87
N LEU A 84 -13.69 -2.13 3.82
CA LEU A 84 -13.09 -0.86 3.42
C LEU A 84 -14.15 0.13 2.91
N LEU A 85 -15.05 -0.34 2.04
CA LEU A 85 -16.12 0.47 1.46
C LEU A 85 -17.14 0.92 2.51
N ASP A 86 -17.51 0.04 3.45
CA ASP A 86 -18.44 0.40 4.53
C ASP A 86 -17.90 1.52 5.43
N ARG A 87 -16.59 1.57 5.62
CA ARG A 87 -15.93 2.67 6.35
C ARG A 87 -15.92 3.95 5.53
N LEU A 88 -15.47 3.89 4.26
CA LEU A 88 -15.41 5.05 3.37
C LEU A 88 -16.79 5.68 3.14
N ASP A 89 -17.82 4.86 2.99
CA ASP A 89 -19.22 5.29 2.83
C ASP A 89 -19.75 5.97 4.12
N ARG A 90 -19.52 5.34 5.28
CA ARG A 90 -19.87 5.92 6.59
C ARG A 90 -19.19 7.26 6.85
N ASP A 91 -17.92 7.37 6.43
CA ASP A 91 -17.12 8.59 6.57
C ASP A 91 -17.50 9.64 5.49
N GLY A 92 -18.44 9.31 4.59
CA GLY A 92 -18.94 10.21 3.54
C GLY A 92 -17.93 10.50 2.43
N LEU A 93 -16.95 9.62 2.24
CA LEU A 93 -15.86 9.80 1.25
C LEU A 93 -16.20 9.20 -0.11
N ILE A 94 -17.10 8.22 -0.15
CA ILE A 94 -17.65 7.60 -1.35
C ILE A 94 -19.17 7.49 -1.24
N GLU A 95 -19.82 7.25 -2.37
CA GLU A 95 -21.26 6.92 -2.47
C GLU A 95 -21.43 5.65 -3.30
N ARG A 96 -22.52 4.90 -2.97
CA ARG A 96 -22.94 3.70 -3.71
C ARG A 96 -24.17 4.03 -4.53
N HIS A 97 -24.11 3.81 -5.83
CA HIS A 97 -25.23 3.98 -6.73
C HIS A 97 -25.70 2.63 -7.29
N PRO A 98 -27.00 2.44 -7.60
CA PRO A 98 -27.47 1.26 -8.29
C PRO A 98 -26.73 1.09 -9.62
N HIS A 99 -26.29 -0.13 -9.94
CA HIS A 99 -25.64 -0.37 -11.22
C HIS A 99 -26.67 -0.26 -12.36
N PRO A 100 -26.34 0.40 -13.51
CA PRO A 100 -27.32 0.71 -14.56
C PRO A 100 -28.01 -0.51 -15.17
N THR A 101 -27.32 -1.66 -15.21
CA THR A 101 -27.80 -2.87 -15.91
C THR A 101 -27.85 -4.13 -15.03
N ASP A 102 -27.36 -4.08 -13.79
CA ASP A 102 -27.38 -5.21 -12.86
C ASP A 102 -27.80 -4.78 -11.46
N ALA A 103 -29.07 -4.99 -11.14
CA ALA A 103 -29.67 -4.64 -9.84
C ALA A 103 -29.03 -5.38 -8.62
N ARG A 104 -28.14 -6.35 -8.84
CA ARG A 104 -27.49 -7.12 -7.77
C ARG A 104 -26.19 -6.50 -7.31
N THR A 105 -25.71 -5.48 -7.99
CA THR A 105 -24.45 -4.82 -7.67
C THR A 105 -24.63 -3.29 -7.59
N HIS A 106 -23.60 -2.63 -7.14
CA HIS A 106 -23.54 -1.18 -7.04
C HIS A 106 -22.31 -0.67 -7.79
N THR A 107 -22.39 0.56 -8.23
CA THR A 107 -21.23 1.34 -8.66
C THR A 107 -20.79 2.27 -7.53
N LEU A 108 -19.53 2.62 -7.52
CA LEU A 108 -18.90 3.46 -6.50
C LEU A 108 -18.47 4.75 -7.15
N VAL A 109 -18.70 5.85 -6.47
CA VAL A 109 -18.23 7.18 -6.87
C VAL A 109 -17.62 7.89 -5.67
N THR A 110 -16.62 8.71 -5.91
CA THR A 110 -16.01 9.54 -4.87
C THR A 110 -16.89 10.76 -4.63
N THR A 111 -17.10 11.12 -3.37
CA THR A 111 -17.79 12.36 -3.01
C THR A 111 -16.86 13.57 -3.12
N LEU A 112 -17.42 14.78 -3.06
CA LEU A 112 -16.61 15.99 -2.98
C LEU A 112 -15.69 16.00 -1.74
N ALA A 113 -16.13 15.40 -0.63
CA ALA A 113 -15.29 15.24 0.56
C ALA A 113 -14.13 14.28 0.32
N GLY A 114 -14.37 13.16 -0.37
CA GLY A 114 -13.34 12.22 -0.78
C GLY A 114 -12.31 12.86 -1.70
N GLU A 115 -12.74 13.60 -2.73
CA GLU A 115 -11.85 14.30 -3.65
C GLU A 115 -10.98 15.35 -2.93
N ARG A 116 -11.55 16.09 -1.98
CA ARG A 116 -10.79 17.05 -1.16
C ARG A 116 -9.74 16.35 -0.31
N LEU A 117 -10.08 15.24 0.31
CA LEU A 117 -9.14 14.46 1.11
C LEU A 117 -7.99 13.90 0.25
N ILE A 118 -8.29 13.40 -0.95
CA ILE A 118 -7.26 12.96 -1.91
C ILE A 118 -6.34 14.13 -2.28
N ALA A 119 -6.91 15.29 -2.62
CA ALA A 119 -6.13 16.48 -3.00
C ALA A 119 -5.22 16.97 -1.86
N GLU A 120 -5.64 16.80 -0.60
CA GLU A 120 -4.83 17.12 0.58
C GLU A 120 -3.71 16.08 0.80
N LEU A 121 -4.03 14.79 0.71
CA LEU A 121 -3.11 13.71 1.08
C LEU A 121 -2.06 13.39 0.02
N VAL A 122 -2.40 13.48 -1.27
CA VAL A 122 -1.46 13.14 -2.34
C VAL A 122 -0.14 13.91 -2.26
N PRO A 123 -0.14 15.25 -2.08
CA PRO A 123 1.12 15.98 -1.94
C PRO A 123 1.89 15.63 -0.66
N VAL A 124 1.20 15.36 0.45
CA VAL A 124 1.83 14.96 1.72
C VAL A 124 2.51 13.60 1.56
N TYR A 125 1.83 12.66 0.94
CA TYR A 125 2.35 11.32 0.68
C TYR A 125 3.54 11.34 -0.31
N ALA A 126 3.44 12.15 -1.36
CA ALA A 126 4.51 12.33 -2.33
C ALA A 126 5.77 12.93 -1.69
N GLU A 127 5.61 13.93 -0.82
CA GLU A 127 6.72 14.52 -0.06
C GLU A 127 7.38 13.51 0.88
N TRP A 128 6.56 12.72 1.60
CA TRP A 128 7.06 11.66 2.47
C TRP A 128 7.87 10.61 1.70
N LEU A 129 7.39 10.14 0.52
CA LEU A 129 8.13 9.22 -0.35
C LEU A 129 9.44 9.84 -0.84
N ARG A 130 9.42 11.12 -1.19
CA ARG A 130 10.62 11.85 -1.63
C ARG A 130 11.67 11.92 -0.51
N GLN A 131 11.23 12.13 0.73
CA GLN A 131 12.11 12.14 1.90
C GLN A 131 12.72 10.77 2.18
N LEU A 132 11.96 9.67 2.03
CA LEU A 132 12.48 8.31 2.14
C LEU A 132 13.58 8.00 1.11
N GLY A 133 13.45 8.56 -0.08
CA GLY A 133 14.45 8.43 -1.16
C GLY A 133 15.59 9.44 -1.09
N ALA A 134 15.61 10.34 -0.11
CA ALA A 134 16.62 11.38 -0.03
C ALA A 134 18.04 10.80 0.18
N GLY A 135 19.01 11.34 -0.57
CA GLY A 135 20.40 10.88 -0.50
C GLY A 135 20.71 9.59 -1.27
N ILE A 136 19.72 8.93 -1.87
CA ILE A 136 19.94 7.76 -2.72
C ILE A 136 20.20 8.24 -4.15
N SER A 137 21.39 7.89 -4.70
CA SER A 137 21.73 8.24 -6.08
C SER A 137 20.83 7.53 -7.11
N ALA A 138 20.78 8.03 -8.35
CA ALA A 138 20.03 7.37 -9.43
C ALA A 138 20.56 5.95 -9.67
N ALA A 139 21.89 5.79 -9.71
CA ALA A 139 22.52 4.48 -9.91
C ALA A 139 22.18 3.49 -8.78
N ASP A 140 22.13 3.94 -7.52
CA ASP A 140 21.77 3.08 -6.39
C ASP A 140 20.29 2.68 -6.44
N ARG A 141 19.40 3.58 -6.88
CA ARG A 141 17.99 3.25 -7.10
C ARG A 141 17.81 2.20 -8.17
N ASP A 142 18.53 2.32 -9.30
CA ASP A 142 18.47 1.36 -10.40
C ASP A 142 18.99 -0.02 -9.95
N HIS A 143 20.10 -0.07 -9.23
CA HIS A 143 20.61 -1.30 -8.63
C HIS A 143 19.65 -1.94 -7.65
N ALA A 144 19.07 -1.15 -6.74
CA ALA A 144 18.07 -1.64 -5.79
C ALA A 144 16.84 -2.21 -6.51
N ALA A 145 16.34 -1.55 -7.56
CA ALA A 145 15.22 -2.05 -8.37
C ALA A 145 15.53 -3.40 -9.01
N LEU A 146 16.75 -3.57 -9.57
CA LEU A 146 17.19 -4.86 -10.16
C LEU A 146 17.25 -5.98 -9.12
N VAL A 147 17.75 -5.69 -7.91
CA VAL A 147 17.83 -6.65 -6.81
C VAL A 147 16.43 -7.07 -6.35
N LEU A 148 15.54 -6.11 -6.14
CA LEU A 148 14.15 -6.39 -5.73
C LEU A 148 13.40 -7.18 -6.80
N ALA A 149 13.55 -6.83 -8.09
CA ALA A 149 12.98 -7.58 -9.20
C ALA A 149 13.51 -9.03 -9.28
N ALA A 150 14.79 -9.26 -8.97
CA ALA A 150 15.32 -10.62 -8.90
C ALA A 150 14.69 -11.41 -7.73
N MET A 151 14.51 -10.79 -6.57
CA MET A 151 13.83 -11.43 -5.43
C MET A 151 12.38 -11.79 -5.76
N GLN A 152 11.63 -10.89 -6.42
CA GLN A 152 10.25 -11.14 -6.85
C GLN A 152 10.17 -12.34 -7.79
N ARG A 153 11.06 -12.43 -8.81
CA ARG A 153 11.11 -13.60 -9.70
C ARG A 153 11.39 -14.91 -8.95
N ASN A 154 12.23 -14.88 -7.91
CA ASN A 154 12.55 -16.07 -7.11
C ASN A 154 11.37 -16.50 -6.19
N LEU A 155 10.42 -15.61 -5.91
CA LEU A 155 9.20 -15.96 -5.18
C LEU A 155 8.18 -16.68 -6.05
N GLY A 156 8.33 -16.66 -7.37
CA GLY A 156 7.37 -17.18 -8.35
C GLY A 156 6.29 -16.14 -8.66
N ASP A 157 5.83 -16.13 -9.90
CA ASP A 157 4.64 -15.37 -10.29
C ASP A 157 3.42 -16.09 -9.71
N GLU A 158 2.63 -15.41 -8.86
CA GLU A 158 1.27 -15.83 -8.51
C GLU A 158 0.29 -15.57 -9.66
#